data_a160a32152f3658fc248a96197dd31e5
#
_entry.id   a160a32152f3658fc248a96197dd31e5
#
_cell.length_a   1.000
_cell.length_b   1.000
_cell.length_c   1.000
_cell.angle_alpha   90.00
_cell.angle_beta   90.00
_cell.angle_gamma   90.00
#
_symmetry.space_group_name_H-M   'P 1'
#
loop_
_entity.id
_entity.type
_entity.pdbx_description
1 polymer ?
#
loop_
_entity_poly.entity_id
_entity_poly.type
_entity_poly.pdbx_seq_one_letter_code
_entity_poly.pdbx_strand_id
1 'polypeptide(L)' 'MKKRIDLHGKSHEEALIIVEEYLMLNSFDNTLDLELITGNSTVLQKKIIDNILKKHEFSHYIPNHNRGVMYITNSKIN' A
#
# COMPACT_ATOMS: atom_id res chain seq x y z
N MET A 1 3.75 6.17 -12.82
CA MET A 1 2.32 6.13 -13.14
C MET A 1 1.53 5.86 -11.88
N LYS A 2 0.48 6.61 -11.64
CA LYS A 2 -0.30 6.50 -10.42
C LYS A 2 -1.40 5.46 -10.55
N LYS A 3 -1.48 4.59 -9.56
CA LYS A 3 -2.51 3.56 -9.50
C LYS A 3 -3.29 3.70 -8.20
N ARG A 4 -4.61 3.57 -8.28
CA ARG A 4 -5.48 3.61 -7.10
C ARG A 4 -6.15 2.26 -6.94
N ILE A 5 -6.11 1.72 -5.72
CA ILE A 5 -6.80 0.48 -5.38
C ILE A 5 -7.69 0.74 -4.18
N ASP A 6 -8.97 0.46 -4.31
CA ASP A 6 -9.93 0.66 -3.25
C ASP A 6 -10.10 -0.65 -2.49
N LEU A 7 -9.64 -0.66 -1.24
CA LEU A 7 -9.73 -1.85 -0.37
C LEU A 7 -10.92 -1.78 0.57
N HIS A 8 -11.66 -0.68 0.49
CA HIS A 8 -12.83 -0.48 1.34
C HIS A 8 -13.84 -1.62 1.12
N GLY A 9 -14.31 -2.20 2.21
CA GLY A 9 -15.30 -3.29 2.13
C GLY A 9 -14.72 -4.66 1.89
N LYS A 10 -13.41 -4.78 1.64
CA LYS A 10 -12.80 -6.09 1.47
C LYS A 10 -12.32 -6.62 2.82
N SER A 11 -12.22 -7.94 2.95
CA SER A 11 -11.64 -8.52 4.15
C SER A 11 -10.16 -8.15 4.21
N HIS A 12 -9.57 -8.19 5.41
CA HIS A 12 -8.15 -7.89 5.55
C HIS A 12 -7.31 -8.88 4.77
N GLU A 13 -7.71 -10.14 4.75
CA GLU A 13 -6.98 -11.17 4.02
C GLU A 13 -6.97 -10.87 2.52
N GLU A 14 -8.13 -10.54 1.96
CA GLU A 14 -8.22 -10.18 0.56
C GLU A 14 -7.39 -8.95 0.24
N ALA A 15 -7.48 -7.95 1.12
CA ALA A 15 -6.75 -6.70 0.90
C ALA A 15 -5.24 -6.96 0.86
N LEU A 16 -4.72 -7.78 1.77
CA LEU A 16 -3.30 -8.08 1.80
C LEU A 16 -2.85 -8.80 0.54
N ILE A 17 -3.66 -9.75 0.06
CA ILE A 17 -3.32 -10.47 -1.17
C ILE A 17 -3.27 -9.53 -2.36
N ILE A 18 -4.26 -8.66 -2.49
CA ILE A 18 -4.33 -7.72 -3.61
C ILE A 18 -3.12 -6.79 -3.60
N VAL A 19 -2.80 -6.24 -2.44
CA VAL A 19 -1.70 -5.28 -2.33
C VAL A 19 -0.36 -5.95 -2.62
N GLU A 20 -0.12 -7.10 -2.01
CA GLU A 20 1.16 -7.79 -2.21
C GLU A 20 1.34 -8.20 -3.66
N GLU A 21 0.29 -8.71 -4.29
CA GLU A 21 0.36 -9.12 -5.69
C GLU A 21 0.70 -7.94 -6.59
N TYR A 22 0.03 -6.80 -6.38
CA TYR A 22 0.29 -5.63 -7.19
C TYR A 22 1.74 -5.16 -7.02
N LEU A 23 2.20 -5.09 -5.77
CA LEU A 23 3.54 -4.61 -5.50
C LEU A 23 4.62 -5.54 -6.04
N MET A 24 4.39 -6.85 -5.99
CA MET A 24 5.36 -7.80 -6.55
C MET A 24 5.45 -7.68 -8.07
N LEU A 25 4.32 -7.47 -8.73
CA LEU A 25 4.31 -7.32 -10.18
C LEU A 25 4.96 -6.02 -10.64
N ASN A 26 5.05 -5.03 -9.76
CA ASN A 26 5.57 -3.71 -10.11
C ASN A 26 6.82 -3.32 -9.31
N SER A 27 7.51 -4.31 -8.73
CA SER A 27 8.64 -4.04 -7.84
C SER A 27 9.84 -3.40 -8.54
N PHE A 28 9.94 -3.51 -9.85
CA PHE A 28 11.05 -2.92 -10.60
C PHE A 28 10.74 -1.53 -11.15
N ASP A 29 9.53 -1.05 -10.91
CA ASP A 29 9.10 0.24 -11.44
C ASP A 29 9.53 1.36 -10.50
N ASN A 30 10.53 2.15 -10.91
CA ASN A 30 11.03 3.27 -10.11
C ASN A 30 10.01 4.39 -9.99
N THR A 31 8.97 4.37 -10.81
CA THR A 31 7.91 5.39 -10.75
C THR A 31 6.67 4.90 -10.04
N LEU A 32 6.79 3.80 -9.31
CA LEU A 32 5.66 3.23 -8.57
C LEU A 32 5.04 4.30 -7.66
N ASP A 33 3.74 4.49 -7.83
CA ASP A 33 2.97 5.44 -7.05
C ASP A 33 1.60 4.84 -6.86
N LEU A 34 1.42 4.16 -5.74
CA LEU A 34 0.20 3.42 -5.45
C LEU A 34 -0.58 4.12 -4.34
N GLU A 35 -1.85 4.39 -4.62
CA GLU A 35 -2.76 4.95 -3.63
C GLU A 35 -3.74 3.86 -3.20
N LEU A 36 -3.73 3.54 -1.91
CA LEU A 36 -4.65 2.56 -1.34
C LEU A 36 -5.72 3.28 -0.55
N ILE A 37 -6.98 2.96 -0.82
CA ILE A 37 -8.09 3.48 -0.04
C ILE A 37 -8.42 2.41 0.99
N THR A 38 -7.93 2.60 2.21
CA THR A 38 -8.08 1.60 3.28
C THR A 38 -9.27 1.89 4.17
N GLY A 39 -9.88 3.08 4.02
CA GLY A 39 -10.78 3.57 5.03
C GLY A 39 -9.99 3.86 6.31
N ASN A 40 -10.67 4.17 7.40
CA ASN A 40 -10.00 4.54 8.64
C ASN A 40 -9.55 3.31 9.45
N SER A 41 -9.26 2.21 8.79
CA SER A 41 -8.85 0.99 9.49
C SER A 41 -7.35 1.02 9.78
N THR A 42 -6.99 1.46 10.98
CA THR A 42 -5.59 1.46 11.40
C THR A 42 -5.04 0.04 11.49
N VAL A 43 -5.91 -0.94 11.80
CA VAL A 43 -5.50 -2.33 11.86
C VAL A 43 -5.07 -2.83 10.50
N LEU A 44 -5.85 -2.53 9.45
CA LEU A 44 -5.50 -2.94 8.11
C LEU A 44 -4.21 -2.25 7.65
N GLN A 45 -4.10 -0.96 7.91
CA GLN A 45 -2.90 -0.20 7.54
C GLN A 45 -1.66 -0.81 8.19
N LYS A 46 -1.74 -1.14 9.47
CA LYS A 46 -0.62 -1.73 10.18
C LYS A 46 -0.25 -3.10 9.62
N LYS A 47 -1.24 -3.90 9.25
CA LYS A 47 -0.99 -5.20 8.65
C LYS A 47 -0.26 -5.06 7.31
N ILE A 48 -0.67 -4.09 6.50
CA ILE A 48 -0.01 -3.84 5.23
C ILE A 48 1.44 -3.44 5.45
N ILE A 49 1.67 -2.53 6.39
CA ILE A 49 3.02 -2.07 6.69
C ILE A 49 3.89 -3.22 7.19
N ASP A 50 3.41 -3.95 8.16
CA ASP A 50 4.23 -4.97 8.82
C ASP A 50 4.44 -6.22 7.96
N ASN A 51 3.42 -6.63 7.21
CA ASN A 51 3.49 -7.90 6.48
C ASN A 51 3.96 -7.75 5.04
N ILE A 52 3.88 -6.55 4.48
CA ILE A 52 4.22 -6.35 3.08
C ILE A 52 5.32 -5.31 2.91
N LEU A 53 5.09 -4.09 3.39
CA LEU A 53 5.98 -2.98 3.09
C LEU A 53 7.35 -3.14 3.72
N LYS A 54 7.42 -3.57 4.96
CA LYS A 54 8.70 -3.80 5.63
C LYS A 54 9.43 -4.97 5.02
N LYS A 55 8.70 -6.03 4.68
CA LYS A 55 9.28 -7.23 4.13
C LYS A 55 9.92 -6.98 2.77
N HIS A 56 9.29 -6.17 1.95
CA HIS A 56 9.73 -5.90 0.58
C HIS A 56 10.38 -4.53 0.40
N GLU A 57 10.58 -3.80 1.50
CA GLU A 57 11.30 -2.52 1.51
C GLU A 57 10.63 -1.43 0.66
N PHE A 58 9.32 -1.29 0.81
CA PHE A 58 8.59 -0.19 0.20
C PHE A 58 8.40 0.95 1.20
N SER A 59 8.39 2.18 0.69
CA SER A 59 8.07 3.36 1.49
C SER A 59 6.57 3.62 1.47
N HIS A 60 6.08 4.25 2.53
CA HIS A 60 4.66 4.58 2.59
C HIS A 60 4.44 5.92 3.26
N TYR A 61 3.24 6.47 3.06
CA TYR A 61 2.88 7.75 3.64
C TYR A 61 1.36 7.78 3.84
N ILE A 62 0.93 8.17 5.03
CA ILE A 62 -0.50 8.35 5.35
C ILE A 62 -0.71 9.81 5.67
N PRO A 63 -1.45 10.56 4.84
CA PRO A 63 -1.59 11.99 5.04
C PRO A 63 -2.46 12.30 6.26
N ASN A 64 -2.10 13.38 6.98
CA ASN A 64 -2.84 13.76 8.18
C ASN A 64 -4.26 14.21 7.87
N HIS A 65 -4.47 14.81 6.70
CA HIS A 65 -5.79 15.33 6.35
C HIS A 65 -6.73 14.26 5.82
N ASN A 66 -6.23 13.06 5.55
CA ASN A 66 -7.08 11.97 5.06
C ASN A 66 -6.42 10.64 5.43
N ARG A 67 -6.72 10.18 6.63
CA ARG A 67 -6.09 8.97 7.16
C ARG A 67 -6.71 7.68 6.64
N GLY A 68 -7.70 7.80 5.76
CA GLY A 68 -8.28 6.62 5.09
C GLY A 68 -7.55 6.25 3.82
N VAL A 69 -6.45 6.95 3.50
CA VAL A 69 -5.67 6.74 2.29
C VAL A 69 -4.22 6.46 2.66
N MET A 70 -3.56 5.64 1.87
CA MET A 70 -2.18 5.27 2.11
C MET A 70 -1.44 5.28 0.78
N TYR A 71 -0.32 5.99 0.70
CA TYR A 71 0.48 6.07 -0.52
C TYR A 71 1.72 5.20 -0.37
N ILE A 72 2.03 4.44 -1.41
CA ILE A 72 3.18 3.54 -1.40
C ILE A 72 4.07 3.86 -2.59
N THR A 73 5.35 3.97 -2.34
CA THR A 73 6.34 4.21 -3.38
C THR A 73 7.48 3.22 -3.24
N ASN A 74 8.25 3.10 -4.31
CA ASN A 74 9.39 2.20 -4.31
C ASN A 74 10.57 2.89 -3.63
N SER A 75 11.02 2.32 -2.50
CA SER A 75 12.10 2.93 -1.72
C SER A 75 13.48 2.56 -2.21
N LYS A 76 13.58 1.76 -3.24
CA LYS A 76 14.88 1.32 -3.75
C LYS A 76 15.56 2.34 -4.63
N ILE A 77 14.99 3.51 -4.70
CA ILE A 77 15.55 4.59 -5.50
C ILE A 77 16.67 5.25 -4.71
N ASN A 78 17.75 5.42 -5.37
CA ASN A 78 18.82 6.21 -4.79
C ASN A 78 19.64 6.80 -5.79
#